data_bc997f583770d99a44bc05628370107a
#
_entry.id   bc997f583770d99a44bc05628370107a
#
_cell.length_a   1.000
_cell.length_b   1.000
_cell.length_c   1.000
_cell.angle_alpha   90.00
_cell.angle_beta   90.00
_cell.angle_gamma   90.00
#
_symmetry.space_group_name_H-M   'P 1'
#
loop_
_entity.id
_entity.type
_entity.pdbx_description
1 polymer ?
#
loop_
_entity_poly.entity_id
_entity_poly.type
_entity_poly.pdbx_seq_one_letter_code
_entity_poly.pdbx_strand_id
1 'polypeptide(L)'
;MRTVTLGAAVLVLVFLAGCASAPSKPVRSEFEDIPVPKGLERQADQSTVIESPTVKAARLVYRGRVEMDSLTVAMRSTLEANGWRYVSSSTSSEHGVLQVYEKAGSSLEVRLREGWYFTYVELTASRALQPAK
;
A
#
# COMPACT_ATOMS: atom_id res chain seq x y z
N MET A 1 1.13 47.51 64.62
CA MET A 1 1.83 48.17 63.61
C MET A 1 2.69 47.20 62.81
N ARG A 2 2.10 46.37 62.07
CA ARG A 2 2.86 45.49 61.13
C ARG A 2 1.93 45.14 60.00
N THR A 3 2.05 45.91 58.97
CA THR A 3 1.37 45.63 57.72
C THR A 3 2.02 44.41 57.08
N VAL A 4 1.32 43.34 57.15
CA VAL A 4 1.67 42.15 56.39
C VAL A 4 1.19 42.35 54.96
N THR A 5 2.11 42.73 54.11
CA THR A 5 1.91 42.73 52.68
C THR A 5 1.85 41.28 52.20
N LEU A 6 0.65 40.75 52.06
CA LEU A 6 0.43 39.54 51.33
C LEU A 6 0.77 39.78 49.89
N GLY A 7 1.96 39.32 49.50
CA GLY A 7 2.34 39.25 48.09
C GLY A 7 1.38 38.33 47.38
N ALA A 8 0.55 38.93 46.58
CA ALA A 8 -0.26 38.19 45.64
C ALA A 8 0.68 37.47 44.64
N ALA A 9 0.97 36.23 44.94
CA ALA A 9 1.56 35.35 43.95
C ALA A 9 0.49 35.10 42.90
N VAL A 10 0.46 35.95 41.91
CA VAL A 10 -0.29 35.72 40.69
C VAL A 10 0.38 34.53 40.01
N LEU A 11 -0.16 33.36 40.29
CA LEU A 11 0.17 32.16 39.62
C LEU A 11 -0.41 32.28 38.19
N VAL A 12 0.40 32.76 37.27
CA VAL A 12 0.08 32.74 35.86
C VAL A 12 0.18 31.30 35.42
N LEU A 13 -0.94 30.59 35.53
CA LEU A 13 -1.14 29.32 34.83
C LEU A 13 -1.21 29.63 33.35
N VAL A 14 -0.09 29.59 32.68
CA VAL A 14 -0.01 29.55 31.24
C VAL A 14 -0.57 28.20 30.83
N PHE A 15 -1.85 28.17 30.47
CA PHE A 15 -2.43 27.06 29.74
C PHE A 15 -1.74 26.97 28.38
N LEU A 16 -0.70 26.20 28.31
CA LEU A 16 -0.18 25.68 27.07
C LEU A 16 -1.26 24.72 26.54
N ALA A 17 -2.24 25.28 25.84
CA ALA A 17 -3.12 24.50 24.98
C ALA A 17 -2.25 23.96 23.84
N GLY A 18 -1.52 22.89 24.12
CA GLY A 18 -0.87 22.10 23.10
C GLY A 18 -1.96 21.57 22.18
N CYS A 19 -2.07 22.11 20.97
CA CYS A 19 -2.80 21.45 19.91
C CYS A 19 -2.13 20.09 19.68
N ALA A 20 -2.62 19.07 20.37
CA ALA A 20 -2.33 17.70 20.03
C ALA A 20 -3.00 17.44 18.67
N SER A 21 -2.28 17.73 17.60
CA SER A 21 -2.62 17.23 16.28
C SER A 21 -2.60 15.71 16.40
N ALA A 22 -3.78 15.10 16.54
CA ALA A 22 -3.89 13.66 16.46
C ALA A 22 -3.25 13.24 15.13
N PRO A 23 -2.32 12.27 15.13
CA PRO A 23 -1.76 11.76 13.91
C PRO A 23 -2.94 11.26 13.07
N SER A 24 -3.18 11.92 11.93
CA SER A 24 -4.16 11.43 10.96
C SER A 24 -3.69 10.04 10.57
N LYS A 25 -4.50 9.02 10.87
CA LYS A 25 -4.24 7.67 10.37
C LYS A 25 -4.12 7.80 8.85
N PRO A 26 -3.02 7.37 8.25
CA PRO A 26 -2.90 7.41 6.80
C PRO A 26 -4.09 6.66 6.22
N VAL A 27 -4.85 7.33 5.37
CA VAL A 27 -5.93 6.69 4.61
C VAL A 27 -5.24 5.65 3.74
N ARG A 28 -5.44 4.38 4.05
CA ARG A 28 -4.90 3.30 3.24
C ARG A 28 -5.56 3.34 1.88
N SER A 29 -4.76 3.35 0.84
CA SER A 29 -5.27 3.19 -0.52
C SER A 29 -5.88 1.80 -0.68
N GLU A 30 -6.95 1.69 -1.47
CA GLU A 30 -7.57 0.40 -1.81
C GLU A 30 -6.57 -0.58 -2.46
N PHE A 31 -5.48 -0.07 -3.04
CA PHE A 31 -4.44 -0.90 -3.65
C PHE A 31 -3.38 -1.38 -2.65
N GLU A 32 -3.32 -0.83 -1.45
CA GLU A 32 -2.41 -1.32 -0.41
C GLU A 32 -2.83 -2.69 0.15
N ASP A 33 -4.11 -3.02 0.02
CA ASP A 33 -4.70 -4.25 0.54
C ASP A 33 -4.92 -5.32 -0.54
N ILE A 34 -4.20 -5.24 -1.67
CA ILE A 34 -4.22 -6.31 -2.68
C ILE A 34 -3.65 -7.58 -2.04
N PRO A 35 -4.43 -8.68 -2.02
CA PRO A 35 -3.99 -9.90 -1.35
C PRO A 35 -2.83 -10.56 -2.10
N VAL A 36 -1.86 -11.03 -1.33
CA VAL A 36 -0.70 -11.78 -1.84
C VAL A 36 -0.55 -13.10 -1.08
N PRO A 37 0.02 -14.14 -1.70
CA PRO A 37 0.32 -15.39 -1.03
C PRO A 37 1.25 -15.21 0.17
N LYS A 38 1.18 -16.15 1.11
CA LYS A 38 2.10 -16.20 2.26
C LYS A 38 3.55 -16.41 1.79
N GLY A 39 4.49 -15.93 2.59
CA GLY A 39 5.92 -16.06 2.31
C GLY A 39 6.51 -14.89 1.50
N LEU A 40 5.71 -13.89 1.20
CA LEU A 40 6.14 -12.66 0.55
C LEU A 40 6.22 -11.51 1.57
N GLU A 41 7.31 -10.75 1.50
CA GLU A 41 7.54 -9.54 2.31
C GLU A 41 7.48 -8.30 1.42
N ARG A 42 6.68 -7.32 1.82
CA ARG A 42 6.59 -6.04 1.10
C ARG A 42 7.89 -5.24 1.24
N GLN A 43 8.38 -4.73 0.13
CA GLN A 43 9.52 -3.84 0.06
C GLN A 43 8.99 -2.40 0.03
N ALA A 44 8.91 -1.76 1.20
CA ALA A 44 8.30 -0.44 1.33
C ALA A 44 9.08 0.65 0.58
N ASP A 45 10.41 0.54 0.54
CA ASP A 45 11.33 1.44 -0.17
C ASP A 45 11.19 1.37 -1.71
N GLN A 46 10.63 0.27 -2.23
CA GLN A 46 10.40 0.05 -3.65
C GLN A 46 8.91 0.17 -4.04
N SER A 47 8.04 0.41 -3.07
CA SER A 47 6.60 0.51 -3.27
C SER A 47 6.15 1.95 -3.26
N THR A 48 5.24 2.30 -4.17
CA THR A 48 4.70 3.66 -4.31
C THR A 48 3.19 3.59 -4.50
N VAL A 49 2.47 4.50 -3.85
CA VAL A 49 1.04 4.69 -4.06
C VAL A 49 0.80 6.13 -4.46
N ILE A 50 0.04 6.32 -5.51
CA ILE A 50 -0.31 7.64 -6.07
C ILE A 50 -1.83 7.77 -6.03
N GLU A 51 -2.31 8.82 -5.40
CA GLU A 51 -3.72 9.19 -5.42
C GLU A 51 -3.87 10.63 -5.90
N SER A 52 -4.65 10.81 -6.93
CA SER A 52 -5.02 12.11 -7.47
C SER A 52 -6.54 12.16 -7.70
N PRO A 53 -7.12 13.33 -7.96
CA PRO A 53 -8.56 13.44 -8.25
C PRO A 53 -9.04 12.62 -9.45
N THR A 54 -8.14 12.29 -10.39
CA THR A 54 -8.49 11.63 -11.66
C THR A 54 -7.91 10.23 -11.80
N VAL A 55 -6.89 9.89 -11.01
CA VAL A 55 -6.19 8.60 -11.12
C VAL A 55 -5.79 8.09 -9.74
N LYS A 56 -6.04 6.83 -9.50
CA LYS A 56 -5.42 6.07 -8.42
C LYS A 56 -4.50 5.03 -9.02
N ALA A 57 -3.28 4.94 -8.53
CA ALA A 57 -2.31 3.96 -8.98
C ALA A 57 -1.41 3.51 -7.81
N ALA A 58 -0.96 2.27 -7.87
CA ALA A 58 0.01 1.75 -6.92
C ALA A 58 0.98 0.81 -7.62
N ARG A 59 2.23 0.89 -7.22
CA ARG A 59 3.26 -0.08 -7.52
C ARG A 59 3.73 -0.68 -6.22
N LEU A 60 3.45 -1.95 -5.99
CA LEU A 60 3.81 -2.66 -4.78
C LEU A 60 4.82 -3.75 -5.12
N VAL A 61 5.93 -3.77 -4.43
CA VAL A 61 7.00 -4.75 -4.64
C VAL A 61 7.08 -5.66 -3.43
N TYR A 62 7.11 -6.96 -3.71
CA TYR A 62 7.28 -8.01 -2.71
C TYR A 62 8.45 -8.91 -3.10
N ARG A 63 9.03 -9.57 -2.13
CA ARG A 63 10.00 -10.62 -2.35
C ARG A 63 9.80 -11.77 -1.38
N GLY A 64 10.20 -12.96 -1.76
CA GLY A 64 10.15 -14.14 -0.90
C GLY A 64 11.01 -15.27 -1.43
N ARG A 65 11.27 -16.26 -0.59
CA ARG A 65 11.93 -17.51 -1.01
C ARG A 65 10.87 -18.53 -1.39
N VAL A 66 10.21 -18.26 -2.49
CA VAL A 66 9.13 -19.11 -3.00
C VAL A 66 9.47 -19.49 -4.43
N GLU A 67 9.24 -20.73 -4.77
CA GLU A 67 9.45 -21.22 -6.13
C GLU A 67 8.49 -20.55 -7.11
N MET A 68 8.98 -20.18 -8.29
CA MET A 68 8.30 -19.31 -9.27
C MET A 68 6.98 -19.90 -9.75
N ASP A 69 6.96 -21.17 -10.16
CA ASP A 69 5.76 -21.78 -10.75
C ASP A 69 4.66 -21.93 -9.70
N SER A 70 5.03 -22.35 -8.49
CA SER A 70 4.12 -22.45 -7.34
C SER A 70 3.55 -21.08 -6.98
N LEU A 71 4.40 -20.06 -6.99
CA LEU A 71 3.98 -18.68 -6.71
C LEU A 71 3.05 -18.13 -7.79
N THR A 72 3.30 -18.42 -9.05
CA THR A 72 2.47 -18.05 -10.20
C THR A 72 1.05 -18.60 -10.05
N VAL A 73 0.90 -19.87 -9.66
CA VAL A 73 -0.39 -20.50 -9.42
C VAL A 73 -1.05 -19.93 -8.17
N ALA A 74 -0.29 -19.76 -7.08
CA ALA A 74 -0.80 -19.22 -5.82
C ALA A 74 -1.29 -17.76 -5.96
N MET A 75 -0.58 -16.92 -6.73
CA MET A 75 -1.01 -15.55 -7.03
C MET A 75 -2.37 -15.55 -7.73
N ARG A 76 -2.52 -16.36 -8.76
CA ARG A 76 -3.79 -16.48 -9.48
C ARG A 76 -4.92 -16.91 -8.56
N SER A 77 -4.74 -17.99 -7.81
CA SER A 77 -5.76 -18.49 -6.89
C SER A 77 -6.14 -17.46 -5.82
N THR A 78 -5.15 -16.77 -5.27
CA THR A 78 -5.37 -15.74 -4.24
C THR A 78 -6.14 -14.55 -4.80
N LEU A 79 -5.80 -14.07 -5.97
CA LEU A 79 -6.46 -12.92 -6.61
C LEU A 79 -7.89 -13.28 -7.04
N GLU A 80 -8.10 -14.41 -7.68
CA GLU A 80 -9.43 -14.88 -8.10
C GLU A 80 -10.36 -15.07 -6.89
N ALA A 81 -9.87 -15.66 -5.80
CA ALA A 81 -10.62 -15.81 -4.55
C ALA A 81 -11.02 -14.47 -3.91
N ASN A 82 -10.33 -13.39 -4.24
CA ASN A 82 -10.61 -12.03 -3.77
C ASN A 82 -11.32 -11.15 -4.81
N GLY A 83 -11.90 -11.76 -5.84
CA GLY A 83 -12.75 -11.11 -6.82
C GLY A 83 -12.02 -10.43 -7.98
N TRP A 84 -10.73 -10.68 -8.14
CA TRP A 84 -10.00 -10.26 -9.33
C TRP A 84 -10.27 -11.23 -10.47
N ARG A 85 -10.68 -10.74 -11.61
CA ARG A 85 -10.91 -11.53 -12.81
C ARG A 85 -9.61 -11.64 -13.61
N TYR A 86 -9.16 -12.83 -13.85
CA TYR A 86 -8.02 -13.09 -14.71
C TYR A 86 -8.32 -12.71 -16.17
N VAL A 87 -7.40 -12.00 -16.79
CA VAL A 87 -7.51 -11.55 -18.18
C VAL A 87 -6.53 -12.29 -19.08
N SER A 88 -5.25 -12.28 -18.75
CA SER A 88 -4.22 -12.89 -19.58
C SER A 88 -2.95 -13.18 -18.79
N SER A 89 -2.10 -14.03 -19.39
CA SER A 89 -0.73 -14.27 -18.89
C SER A 89 0.22 -14.40 -20.07
N SER A 90 1.43 -13.91 -19.89
CA SER A 90 2.55 -14.16 -20.79
C SER A 90 3.78 -14.56 -20.00
N THR A 91 4.62 -15.39 -20.60
CA THR A 91 5.87 -15.85 -20.01
C THR A 91 7.02 -15.54 -20.96
N SER A 92 8.09 -15.00 -20.42
CA SER A 92 9.30 -14.67 -21.15
C SER A 92 10.51 -15.11 -20.33
N SER A 93 11.51 -15.69 -20.96
CA SER A 93 12.77 -16.07 -20.31
C SER A 93 13.53 -14.88 -19.74
N GLU A 94 13.34 -13.69 -20.31
CA GLU A 94 14.03 -12.46 -19.91
C GLU A 94 13.27 -11.68 -18.82
N HIS A 95 11.91 -11.68 -18.91
CA HIS A 95 11.07 -10.81 -18.07
C HIS A 95 10.23 -11.56 -17.03
N GLY A 96 10.32 -12.89 -17.00
CA GLY A 96 9.55 -13.74 -16.10
C GLY A 96 8.10 -13.92 -16.54
N VAL A 97 7.18 -14.03 -15.57
CA VAL A 97 5.75 -14.22 -15.79
C VAL A 97 5.01 -12.90 -15.56
N LEU A 98 4.17 -12.53 -16.51
CA LEU A 98 3.25 -11.42 -16.40
C LEU A 98 1.82 -11.93 -16.41
N GLN A 99 1.04 -11.56 -15.41
CA GLN A 99 -0.40 -11.86 -15.33
C GLN A 99 -1.18 -10.54 -15.23
N VAL A 100 -2.31 -10.48 -15.90
CA VAL A 100 -3.18 -9.30 -15.92
C VAL A 100 -4.55 -9.66 -15.36
N TYR A 101 -5.06 -8.82 -14.50
CA TYR A 101 -6.36 -8.96 -13.83
C TYR A 101 -7.15 -7.66 -13.88
N GLU A 102 -8.46 -7.77 -13.68
CA GLU A 102 -9.32 -6.61 -13.50
C GLU A 102 -10.33 -6.84 -12.39
N LYS A 103 -10.73 -5.76 -11.73
CA LYS A 103 -11.76 -5.75 -10.68
C LYS A 103 -12.38 -4.37 -10.58
N ALA A 104 -13.71 -4.30 -10.76
CA ALA A 104 -14.48 -3.07 -10.52
C ALA A 104 -13.88 -1.81 -11.17
N GLY A 105 -13.47 -1.89 -12.42
CA GLY A 105 -12.85 -0.79 -13.17
C GLY A 105 -11.37 -0.53 -12.85
N SER A 106 -10.78 -1.32 -11.98
CA SER A 106 -9.33 -1.31 -11.73
C SER A 106 -8.64 -2.36 -12.58
N SER A 107 -7.43 -2.06 -13.06
CA SER A 107 -6.52 -2.99 -13.70
C SER A 107 -5.38 -3.33 -12.76
N LEU A 108 -4.95 -4.57 -12.75
CA LEU A 108 -3.82 -5.07 -11.97
C LEU A 108 -2.91 -5.90 -12.86
N GLU A 109 -1.68 -5.46 -12.97
CA GLU A 109 -0.59 -6.21 -13.57
C GLU A 109 0.26 -6.85 -12.47
N VAL A 110 0.50 -8.14 -12.57
CA VAL A 110 1.35 -8.92 -11.65
C VAL A 110 2.54 -9.42 -12.42
N ARG A 111 3.71 -8.94 -12.10
CA ARG A 111 4.97 -9.39 -12.70
C ARG A 111 5.75 -10.20 -11.69
N LEU A 112 6.03 -11.45 -12.02
CA LEU A 112 6.87 -12.35 -11.24
C LEU A 112 8.19 -12.54 -11.97
N ARG A 113 9.29 -12.40 -11.24
CA ARG A 113 10.63 -12.64 -11.77
C ARG A 113 11.50 -13.34 -10.74
N GLU A 114 12.31 -14.25 -11.20
CA GLU A 114 13.28 -14.93 -10.39
C GLU A 114 14.56 -14.10 -10.27
N GLY A 115 15.05 -13.93 -9.07
CA GLY A 115 16.34 -13.35 -8.77
C GLY A 115 17.30 -14.40 -8.26
N TRP A 116 18.52 -14.02 -7.94
CA TRP A 116 19.56 -14.94 -7.44
C TRP A 116 19.15 -15.67 -6.16
N TYR A 117 18.47 -14.98 -5.25
CA TYR A 117 18.13 -15.48 -3.91
C TYR A 117 16.64 -15.47 -3.61
N PHE A 118 15.92 -14.57 -4.25
CA PHE A 118 14.52 -14.30 -4.00
C PHE A 118 13.73 -14.30 -5.31
N THR A 119 12.50 -14.71 -5.22
CA THR A 119 11.49 -14.42 -6.23
C THR A 119 10.86 -13.07 -5.90
N TYR A 120 10.73 -12.21 -6.88
CA TYR A 120 10.14 -10.88 -6.78
C TYR A 120 8.77 -10.86 -7.42
N VAL A 121 7.84 -10.19 -6.76
CA VAL A 121 6.51 -9.93 -7.28
C VAL A 121 6.28 -8.43 -7.29
N GLU A 122 6.00 -7.90 -8.45
CA GLU A 122 5.63 -6.50 -8.63
C GLU A 122 4.16 -6.43 -9.03
N LEU A 123 3.37 -5.73 -8.24
CA LEU A 123 1.96 -5.45 -8.50
C LEU A 123 1.85 -4.01 -8.98
N THR A 124 1.31 -3.80 -10.16
CA THR A 124 0.98 -2.48 -10.68
C THR A 124 -0.52 -2.38 -10.85
N ALA A 125 -1.18 -1.65 -9.95
CA ALA A 125 -2.61 -1.43 -9.98
C ALA A 125 -2.93 -0.01 -10.43
N SER A 126 -3.98 0.16 -11.19
CA SER A 126 -4.46 1.47 -11.61
C SER A 126 -5.97 1.51 -11.79
N ARG A 127 -6.55 2.68 -11.52
CA ARG A 127 -7.94 3.00 -11.78
C ARG A 127 -8.05 4.45 -12.26
N ALA A 128 -8.69 4.65 -13.40
CA ALA A 128 -9.11 5.98 -13.82
C ALA A 128 -10.41 6.36 -13.08
N LEU A 129 -10.41 7.50 -12.41
CA LEU A 129 -11.60 8.05 -11.78
C LEU A 129 -12.30 8.93 -12.83
N GLN A 130 -13.55 8.64 -13.13
CA GLN A 130 -14.33 9.52 -13.97
C GLN A 130 -14.63 10.79 -13.19
N PRO A 131 -14.39 11.98 -13.75
CA PRO A 131 -14.81 13.21 -13.11
C PRO A 131 -16.33 13.17 -12.94
N ALA A 132 -16.81 13.53 -11.76
CA ALA A 132 -18.24 13.69 -11.51
C ALA A 132 -18.81 14.69 -12.51
N LYS A 133 -19.85 14.27 -13.24
CA LYS A 133 -20.60 15.17 -14.14
C LYS A 133 -21.39 16.19 -13.33
#